data_4ce86db11e7458edea5f25e6b0d683cc
#
_entry.id   4ce86db11e7458edea5f25e6b0d683cc
#
_cell.length_a   1.000
_cell.length_b   1.000
_cell.length_c   1.000
_cell.angle_alpha   90.00
_cell.angle_beta   90.00
_cell.angle_gamma   90.00
#
_symmetry.space_group_name_H-M   'P 1'
#
loop_
_entity.id
_entity.type
_entity.pdbx_description
1 polymer ?
#
loop_
_entity_poly.entity_id
_entity_poly.type
_entity_poly.pdbx_seq_one_letter_code
_entity_poly.pdbx_strand_id
1 'polypeptide(L)'
;LIIVRHAKAKPRSSWARAEGDRPLAATGQRQAKAVARLLQAWHPDRVVSSPWLRCVQTMGPYVNARKPKFKTVDALTEHNAKRKPGKARLAVDNLFEKARPVALCTHRPVLPLVFEVLSQQMTNSMSALLPEKDPYLAPGEIIICQVSRRNPRRIVSLERYRPFDD
;
A
#
# COMPACT_ATOMS: atom_id res chain seq x y z
N LEU A 1 -4.79 -9.69 1.02
CA LEU A 1 -3.75 -8.68 1.11
C LEU A 1 -4.04 -7.56 0.14
N ILE A 2 -3.99 -6.33 0.61
CA ILE A 2 -4.28 -5.13 -0.19
C ILE A 2 -3.05 -4.23 -0.18
N ILE A 3 -2.57 -3.86 -1.36
CA ILE A 3 -1.46 -2.92 -1.52
C ILE A 3 -2.03 -1.57 -1.98
N VAL A 4 -1.70 -0.51 -1.27
CA VAL A 4 -2.16 0.86 -1.55
C VAL A 4 -0.94 1.75 -1.78
N ARG A 5 -0.88 2.41 -2.94
CA ARG A 5 -0.01 3.58 -3.08
C ARG A 5 -0.68 4.78 -2.43
N HIS A 6 0.06 5.57 -1.63
CA HIS A 6 -0.50 6.78 -1.04
C HIS A 6 -1.14 7.68 -2.10
N ALA A 7 -2.20 8.39 -1.72
CA ALA A 7 -2.93 9.34 -2.56
C ALA A 7 -2.06 10.57 -2.92
N LYS A 8 -2.56 11.43 -3.80
CA LYS A 8 -1.83 12.59 -4.33
C LYS A 8 -1.38 13.52 -3.21
N ALA A 9 -0.07 13.64 -3.03
CA ALA A 9 0.54 14.55 -2.08
C ALA A 9 0.74 15.95 -2.68
N LYS A 10 0.94 16.96 -1.82
CA LYS A 10 1.39 18.28 -2.28
C LYS A 10 2.67 18.14 -3.11
N PRO A 11 2.87 18.99 -4.13
CA PRO A 11 4.12 18.98 -4.92
C PRO A 11 5.35 19.24 -4.02
N ARG A 12 6.46 18.56 -4.32
CA ARG A 12 7.73 18.80 -3.60
C ARG A 12 8.19 20.25 -3.73
N SER A 13 7.98 20.86 -4.88
CA SER A 13 8.33 22.26 -5.16
C SER A 13 7.63 23.27 -4.24
N SER A 14 6.49 22.92 -3.67
CA SER A 14 5.73 23.76 -2.74
C SER A 14 5.88 23.34 -1.27
N TRP A 15 6.84 22.46 -0.96
CA TRP A 15 7.04 21.92 0.37
C TRP A 15 8.46 22.16 0.86
N ALA A 16 8.62 23.00 1.90
CA ALA A 16 9.92 23.41 2.44
C ALA A 16 10.32 22.72 3.75
N ARG A 17 9.48 21.80 4.25
CA ARG A 17 9.72 21.05 5.49
C ARG A 17 10.24 19.64 5.20
N ALA A 18 10.42 18.84 6.24
CA ALA A 18 10.82 17.44 6.11
C ALA A 18 9.90 16.67 5.16
N GLU A 19 10.46 15.83 4.31
CA GLU A 19 9.73 15.08 3.28
C GLU A 19 8.69 14.12 3.91
N GLY A 20 8.98 13.60 5.12
CA GLY A 20 8.05 12.76 5.87
C GLY A 20 6.76 13.46 6.31
N ASP A 21 6.82 14.79 6.47
CA ASP A 21 5.68 15.62 6.89
C ASP A 21 4.86 16.17 5.72
N ARG A 22 5.26 15.86 4.48
CA ARG A 22 4.56 16.33 3.28
C ARG A 22 3.18 15.70 3.18
N PRO A 23 2.09 16.51 3.30
CA PRO A 23 0.73 16.02 3.38
C PRO A 23 0.12 15.73 2.01
N LEU A 24 -1.08 15.15 2.02
CA LEU A 24 -1.91 15.06 0.85
C LEU A 24 -2.33 16.45 0.35
N ALA A 25 -2.45 16.59 -0.97
CA ALA A 25 -3.15 17.69 -1.60
C ALA A 25 -4.68 17.53 -1.42
N ALA A 26 -5.45 18.57 -1.73
CA ALA A 26 -6.92 18.50 -1.67
C ALA A 26 -7.49 17.35 -2.52
N THR A 27 -6.96 17.15 -3.73
CA THR A 27 -7.31 15.99 -4.56
C THR A 27 -6.99 14.67 -3.87
N GLY A 28 -5.81 14.58 -3.23
CA GLY A 28 -5.41 13.38 -2.48
C GLY A 28 -6.31 13.07 -1.29
N GLN A 29 -6.84 14.09 -0.63
CA GLN A 29 -7.82 13.89 0.45
C GLN A 29 -9.14 13.29 -0.08
N ARG A 30 -9.60 13.71 -1.26
CA ARG A 30 -10.76 13.11 -1.93
C ARG A 30 -10.48 11.66 -2.33
N GLN A 31 -9.29 11.40 -2.89
CA GLN A 31 -8.83 10.04 -3.22
C GLN A 31 -8.79 9.13 -1.98
N ALA A 32 -8.28 9.61 -0.85
CA ALA A 32 -8.26 8.86 0.40
C ALA A 32 -9.66 8.44 0.88
N LYS A 33 -10.67 9.31 0.70
CA LYS A 33 -12.06 8.97 1.00
C LYS A 33 -12.61 7.88 0.06
N ALA A 34 -12.25 7.93 -1.23
CA ALA A 34 -12.64 6.90 -2.20
C ALA A 34 -11.95 5.56 -1.90
N VAL A 35 -10.66 5.57 -1.57
CA VAL A 35 -9.93 4.39 -1.09
C VAL A 35 -10.60 3.78 0.13
N ALA A 36 -10.98 4.59 1.11
CA ALA A 36 -11.65 4.11 2.31
C ALA A 36 -12.99 3.42 2.01
N ARG A 37 -13.79 3.95 1.08
CA ARG A 37 -15.04 3.30 0.64
C ARG A 37 -14.78 1.95 -0.01
N LEU A 38 -13.77 1.88 -0.89
CA LEU A 38 -13.42 0.64 -1.57
C LEU A 38 -12.89 -0.42 -0.57
N LEU A 39 -12.03 -0.03 0.38
CA LEU A 39 -11.52 -0.94 1.40
C LEU A 39 -12.61 -1.56 2.26
N GLN A 40 -13.78 -0.91 2.39
CA GLN A 40 -14.91 -1.48 3.12
C GLN A 40 -15.45 -2.78 2.49
N ALA A 41 -15.23 -3.01 1.21
CA ALA A 41 -15.65 -4.26 0.56
C ALA A 41 -14.87 -5.49 1.05
N TRP A 42 -13.61 -5.31 1.44
CA TRP A 42 -12.74 -6.41 1.92
C TRP A 42 -12.49 -6.41 3.42
N HIS A 43 -12.91 -5.37 4.12
CA HIS A 43 -12.81 -5.25 5.57
C HIS A 43 -11.43 -5.64 6.15
N PRO A 44 -10.29 -5.06 5.70
CA PRO A 44 -9.02 -5.36 6.34
C PRO A 44 -9.06 -4.98 7.81
N ASP A 45 -8.83 -5.96 8.68
CA ASP A 45 -8.80 -5.77 10.14
C ASP A 45 -7.45 -5.28 10.65
N ARG A 46 -6.46 -5.22 9.77
CA ARG A 46 -5.12 -4.67 10.01
C ARG A 46 -4.74 -3.68 8.90
N VAL A 47 -4.10 -2.60 9.29
CA VAL A 47 -3.48 -1.63 8.38
C VAL A 47 -2.03 -1.44 8.79
N VAL A 48 -1.12 -1.68 7.86
CA VAL A 48 0.31 -1.45 8.00
C VAL A 48 0.69 -0.31 7.05
N SER A 49 1.33 0.72 7.54
CA SER A 49 1.62 1.91 6.75
C SER A 49 3.04 2.40 6.94
N SER A 50 3.60 3.01 5.90
CA SER A 50 4.70 3.95 6.10
C SER A 50 4.27 5.03 7.11
N PRO A 51 5.15 5.47 8.05
CA PRO A 51 4.83 6.54 8.99
C PRO A 51 4.74 7.92 8.34
N TRP A 52 5.18 8.08 7.09
CA TRP A 52 5.12 9.37 6.42
C TRP A 52 3.69 9.85 6.23
N LEU A 53 3.48 11.14 6.52
CA LEU A 53 2.16 11.73 6.69
C LEU A 53 1.18 11.42 5.55
N ARG A 54 1.62 11.46 4.30
CA ARG A 54 0.78 11.18 3.13
C ARG A 54 0.23 9.74 3.10
N CYS A 55 0.98 8.76 3.63
CA CYS A 55 0.49 7.40 3.77
C CYS A 55 -0.53 7.30 4.92
N VAL A 56 -0.21 7.88 6.06
CA VAL A 56 -1.10 7.92 7.23
C VAL A 56 -2.42 8.62 6.86
N GLN A 57 -2.37 9.74 6.16
CA GLN A 57 -3.56 10.45 5.70
C GLN A 57 -4.36 9.69 4.63
N THR A 58 -3.69 8.90 3.78
CA THR A 58 -4.39 8.06 2.79
C THR A 58 -5.26 7.00 3.48
N MET A 59 -4.73 6.38 4.54
CA MET A 59 -5.46 5.35 5.29
C MET A 59 -6.39 5.93 6.36
N GLY A 60 -6.19 7.18 6.74
CA GLY A 60 -6.91 7.84 7.84
C GLY A 60 -8.43 7.72 7.78
N PRO A 61 -9.11 8.00 6.66
CA PRO A 61 -10.56 7.87 6.58
C PRO A 61 -11.06 6.44 6.87
N TYR A 62 -10.34 5.41 6.40
CA TYR A 62 -10.66 4.01 6.69
C TYR A 62 -10.41 3.68 8.16
N VAL A 63 -9.24 4.06 8.69
CA VAL A 63 -8.84 3.80 10.08
C VAL A 63 -9.81 4.45 11.06
N ASN A 64 -10.22 5.68 10.79
CA ASN A 64 -11.17 6.41 11.64
C ASN A 64 -12.57 5.78 11.64
N ALA A 65 -13.02 5.29 10.48
CA ALA A 65 -14.35 4.71 10.32
C ALA A 65 -14.46 3.28 10.87
N ARG A 66 -13.42 2.45 10.69
CA ARG A 66 -13.46 1.00 10.95
C ARG A 66 -12.60 0.56 12.13
N LYS A 67 -11.69 1.41 12.59
CA LYS A 67 -10.78 1.18 13.72
C LYS A 67 -10.03 -0.17 13.64
N PRO A 68 -9.41 -0.51 12.49
CA PRO A 68 -8.58 -1.68 12.37
C PRO A 68 -7.35 -1.56 13.29
N LYS A 69 -6.62 -2.64 13.50
CA LYS A 69 -5.28 -2.56 14.10
C LYS A 69 -4.34 -1.79 13.16
N PHE A 70 -3.99 -0.58 13.54
CA PHE A 70 -3.11 0.29 12.76
C PHE A 70 -1.68 0.25 13.30
N LYS A 71 -0.72 0.04 12.41
CA LYS A 71 0.72 0.03 12.72
C LYS A 71 1.50 0.74 11.63
N THR A 72 2.44 1.59 12.03
CA THR A 72 3.45 2.15 11.13
C THR A 72 4.74 1.34 11.16
N VAL A 73 5.43 1.28 10.02
CA VAL A 73 6.69 0.55 9.85
C VAL A 73 7.67 1.43 9.08
N ASP A 74 8.75 1.84 9.73
CA ASP A 74 9.76 2.76 9.18
C ASP A 74 10.45 2.21 7.92
N ALA A 75 10.59 0.88 7.82
CA ALA A 75 11.16 0.23 6.65
C ALA A 75 10.40 0.51 5.35
N LEU A 76 9.13 0.93 5.43
CA LEU A 76 8.27 1.24 4.29
C LEU A 76 8.37 2.69 3.80
N THR A 77 9.21 3.54 4.42
CA THR A 77 9.50 4.88 3.90
C THR A 77 10.40 4.80 2.67
N GLU A 78 10.32 5.79 1.77
CA GLU A 78 11.21 5.85 0.59
C GLU A 78 12.69 5.84 1.02
N HIS A 79 13.02 6.60 2.05
CA HIS A 79 14.39 6.70 2.58
C HIS A 79 14.91 5.36 3.10
N ASN A 80 14.16 4.71 3.98
CA ASN A 80 14.62 3.46 4.62
C ASN A 80 14.60 2.27 3.66
N ALA A 81 13.61 2.20 2.76
CA ALA A 81 13.55 1.16 1.74
C ALA A 81 14.76 1.25 0.78
N LYS A 82 15.19 2.46 0.41
CA LYS A 82 16.40 2.66 -0.39
C LYS A 82 17.67 2.24 0.35
N ARG A 83 17.79 2.60 1.63
CA ARG A 83 19.00 2.29 2.44
C ARG A 83 19.08 0.83 2.89
N LYS A 84 17.95 0.22 3.21
CA LYS A 84 17.86 -1.12 3.80
C LYS A 84 16.73 -1.92 3.13
N PRO A 85 16.85 -2.24 1.83
CA PRO A 85 15.77 -2.88 1.06
C PRO A 85 15.35 -4.23 1.64
N GLY A 86 16.27 -4.98 2.26
CA GLY A 86 15.96 -6.23 2.94
C GLY A 86 14.96 -6.08 4.09
N LYS A 87 15.01 -4.96 4.83
CA LYS A 87 14.01 -4.68 5.88
C LYS A 87 12.63 -4.36 5.31
N ALA A 88 12.58 -3.68 4.16
CA ALA A 88 11.31 -3.42 3.48
C ALA A 88 10.69 -4.73 2.95
N ARG A 89 11.49 -5.62 2.34
CA ARG A 89 11.04 -6.95 1.92
C ARG A 89 10.52 -7.77 3.09
N LEU A 90 11.23 -7.80 4.21
CA LEU A 90 10.81 -8.50 5.41
C LEU A 90 9.48 -7.94 5.96
N ALA A 91 9.29 -6.62 5.95
CA ALA A 91 8.04 -6.01 6.38
C ALA A 91 6.84 -6.46 5.53
N VAL A 92 7.05 -6.64 4.22
CA VAL A 92 6.03 -7.18 3.32
C VAL A 92 5.82 -8.68 3.54
N ASP A 93 6.89 -9.46 3.67
CA ASP A 93 6.83 -10.91 3.90
C ASP A 93 6.06 -11.25 5.19
N ASN A 94 6.26 -10.47 6.25
CA ASN A 94 5.57 -10.63 7.53
C ASN A 94 4.03 -10.44 7.43
N LEU A 95 3.51 -9.83 6.35
CA LEU A 95 2.07 -9.72 6.15
C LEU A 95 1.39 -11.07 5.90
N PHE A 96 2.14 -12.05 5.40
CA PHE A 96 1.66 -13.41 5.14
C PHE A 96 1.66 -14.31 6.37
N GLU A 97 2.25 -13.91 7.49
CA GLU A 97 2.32 -14.73 8.72
C GLU A 97 0.95 -14.97 9.36
N LYS A 98 0.02 -14.05 9.15
CA LYS A 98 -1.35 -14.13 9.68
C LYS A 98 -2.33 -14.21 8.52
N ALA A 99 -3.10 -15.29 8.47
CA ALA A 99 -4.17 -15.50 7.50
C ALA A 99 -5.38 -14.56 7.76
N ARG A 100 -5.13 -13.25 7.84
CA ARG A 100 -6.15 -12.23 8.08
C ARG A 100 -6.03 -11.11 7.04
N PRO A 101 -7.15 -10.50 6.64
CA PRO A 101 -7.12 -9.36 5.73
C PRO A 101 -6.24 -8.22 6.26
N VAL A 102 -5.31 -7.76 5.44
CA VAL A 102 -4.40 -6.65 5.77
C VAL A 102 -4.25 -5.70 4.59
N ALA A 103 -4.22 -4.40 4.86
CA ALA A 103 -3.87 -3.37 3.89
C ALA A 103 -2.49 -2.78 4.22
N LEU A 104 -1.64 -2.68 3.21
CA LEU A 104 -0.33 -2.03 3.27
C LEU A 104 -0.39 -0.72 2.49
N CYS A 105 0.00 0.40 3.09
CA CYS A 105 0.15 1.67 2.39
C CYS A 105 1.62 2.09 2.34
N THR A 106 2.10 2.39 1.14
CA THR A 106 3.49 2.79 0.91
C THR A 106 3.63 3.74 -0.29
N HIS A 107 4.85 3.92 -0.75
CA HIS A 107 5.27 4.91 -1.73
C HIS A 107 5.65 4.26 -3.07
N ARG A 108 5.55 5.05 -4.16
CA ARG A 108 5.95 4.64 -5.50
C ARG A 108 7.33 3.94 -5.56
N PRO A 109 8.40 4.49 -4.99
CA PRO A 109 9.73 3.86 -5.08
C PRO A 109 9.86 2.55 -4.29
N VAL A 110 8.93 2.25 -3.39
CA VAL A 110 8.91 1.03 -2.57
C VAL A 110 8.13 -0.09 -3.25
N LEU A 111 7.22 0.24 -4.18
CA LEU A 111 6.37 -0.74 -4.86
C LEU A 111 7.16 -1.87 -5.55
N PRO A 112 8.30 -1.64 -6.23
CA PRO A 112 9.08 -2.74 -6.81
C PRO A 112 9.49 -3.79 -5.78
N LEU A 113 9.89 -3.39 -4.57
CA LEU A 113 10.25 -4.31 -3.48
C LEU A 113 9.02 -5.09 -2.99
N VAL A 114 7.86 -4.42 -2.90
CA VAL A 114 6.59 -5.07 -2.56
C VAL A 114 6.24 -6.13 -3.60
N PHE A 115 6.28 -5.78 -4.88
CA PHE A 115 5.93 -6.69 -5.97
C PHE A 115 6.91 -7.87 -6.10
N GLU A 116 8.19 -7.66 -5.81
CA GLU A 116 9.18 -8.74 -5.74
C GLU A 116 8.76 -9.80 -4.69
N VAL A 117 8.37 -9.38 -3.49
CA VAL A 117 7.90 -10.30 -2.45
C VAL A 117 6.60 -10.98 -2.85
N LEU A 118 5.64 -10.24 -3.42
CA LEU A 118 4.36 -10.81 -3.88
C LEU A 118 4.58 -11.85 -5.00
N SER A 119 5.48 -11.59 -5.95
CA SER A 119 5.76 -12.49 -7.07
C SER A 119 6.23 -13.87 -6.62
N GLN A 120 6.94 -13.95 -5.49
CA GLN A 120 7.38 -15.21 -4.90
C GLN A 120 6.23 -16.07 -4.36
N GLN A 121 5.05 -15.48 -4.18
CA GLN A 121 3.84 -16.14 -3.65
C GLN A 121 2.80 -16.43 -4.75
N MET A 122 3.14 -16.28 -6.02
CA MET A 122 2.24 -16.47 -7.16
C MET A 122 2.88 -17.31 -8.26
N THR A 123 2.06 -17.76 -9.20
CA THR A 123 2.55 -18.40 -10.44
C THR A 123 3.21 -17.36 -11.35
N ASN A 124 4.06 -17.80 -12.28
CA ASN A 124 4.71 -16.91 -13.24
C ASN A 124 3.69 -16.16 -14.10
N SER A 125 2.61 -16.81 -14.51
CA SER A 125 1.53 -16.17 -15.29
C SER A 125 0.81 -15.08 -14.50
N MET A 126 0.62 -15.26 -13.21
CA MET A 126 0.00 -14.26 -12.35
C MET A 126 0.98 -13.11 -12.03
N SER A 127 2.24 -13.40 -11.78
CA SER A 127 3.25 -12.37 -11.49
C SER A 127 3.44 -11.43 -12.68
N ALA A 128 3.22 -11.89 -13.91
CA ALA A 128 3.23 -11.06 -15.12
C ALA A 128 2.10 -10.00 -15.15
N LEU A 129 1.08 -10.11 -14.29
CA LEU A 129 0.03 -9.10 -14.13
C LEU A 129 0.42 -7.96 -13.19
N LEU A 130 1.52 -8.10 -12.44
CA LEU A 130 2.03 -7.01 -11.61
C LEU A 130 2.60 -5.88 -12.49
N PRO A 131 2.40 -4.62 -12.09
CA PRO A 131 2.96 -3.50 -12.85
C PRO A 131 4.49 -3.53 -12.89
N GLU A 132 5.07 -3.50 -14.07
CA GLU A 132 6.52 -3.54 -14.28
C GLU A 132 7.15 -2.16 -14.48
N LYS A 133 6.35 -1.19 -14.96
CA LYS A 133 6.85 0.13 -15.35
C LYS A 133 6.46 1.20 -14.32
N ASP A 134 7.41 2.08 -13.99
CA ASP A 134 7.13 3.30 -13.23
C ASP A 134 6.00 4.12 -13.93
N PRO A 135 5.01 4.60 -13.21
CA PRO A 135 4.90 4.75 -11.75
C PRO A 135 4.29 3.55 -11.00
N TYR A 136 4.17 2.38 -11.60
CA TYR A 136 3.62 1.12 -11.07
C TYR A 136 2.12 1.20 -10.74
N LEU A 137 1.75 2.06 -9.82
CA LEU A 137 0.37 2.42 -9.46
C LEU A 137 0.20 3.93 -9.53
N ALA A 138 -0.98 4.41 -9.92
CA ALA A 138 -1.35 5.81 -9.76
C ALA A 138 -1.53 6.16 -8.27
N PRO A 139 -1.45 7.45 -7.86
CA PRO A 139 -1.74 7.84 -6.49
C PRO A 139 -3.11 7.36 -6.02
N GLY A 140 -3.19 6.65 -4.90
CA GLY A 140 -4.43 6.08 -4.37
C GLY A 140 -4.94 4.82 -5.07
N GLU A 141 -4.24 4.34 -6.08
CA GLU A 141 -4.56 3.07 -6.73
C GLU A 141 -4.18 1.89 -5.82
N ILE A 142 -4.93 0.79 -5.92
CA ILE A 142 -4.75 -0.39 -5.09
C ILE A 142 -4.66 -1.67 -5.90
N ILE A 143 -3.95 -2.64 -5.35
CA ILE A 143 -3.95 -4.03 -5.79
C ILE A 143 -4.54 -4.87 -4.69
N ILE A 144 -5.49 -5.74 -5.04
CA ILE A 144 -6.08 -6.75 -4.16
C ILE A 144 -5.48 -8.11 -4.52
N CYS A 145 -4.84 -8.75 -3.56
CA CYS A 145 -4.35 -10.12 -3.69
C CYS A 145 -5.19 -11.03 -2.82
N GLN A 146 -5.96 -11.94 -3.44
CA GLN A 146 -6.64 -13.00 -2.71
C GLN A 146 -5.63 -14.08 -2.34
N VAL A 147 -5.61 -14.45 -1.07
CA VAL A 147 -4.66 -15.44 -0.53
C VAL A 147 -5.43 -16.73 -0.20
N SER A 148 -4.85 -17.88 -0.53
CA SER A 148 -5.46 -19.18 -0.24
C SER A 148 -5.61 -19.39 1.27
N ARG A 149 -6.77 -19.88 1.70
CA ARG A 149 -6.98 -20.28 3.10
C ARG A 149 -6.18 -21.52 3.48
N ARG A 150 -5.93 -22.42 2.50
CA ARG A 150 -5.17 -23.68 2.73
C ARG A 150 -3.66 -23.43 2.77
N ASN A 151 -3.20 -22.43 2.03
CA ASN A 151 -1.81 -22.02 2.01
C ASN A 151 -1.73 -20.47 2.07
N PRO A 152 -1.56 -19.89 3.27
CA PRO A 152 -1.60 -18.43 3.44
C PRO A 152 -0.45 -17.69 2.76
N ARG A 153 0.51 -18.40 2.19
CA ARG A 153 1.57 -17.84 1.37
C ARG A 153 1.29 -17.94 -0.14
N ARG A 154 0.15 -18.48 -0.55
CA ARG A 154 -0.21 -18.59 -1.97
C ARG A 154 -1.24 -17.54 -2.36
N ILE A 155 -0.88 -16.62 -3.24
CA ILE A 155 -1.79 -15.69 -3.89
C ILE A 155 -2.47 -16.43 -5.04
N VAL A 156 -3.79 -16.38 -5.09
CA VAL A 156 -4.62 -17.13 -6.06
C VAL A 156 -5.37 -16.24 -7.03
N SER A 157 -5.44 -14.93 -6.75
CA SER A 157 -6.08 -13.94 -7.62
C SER A 157 -5.46 -12.56 -7.37
N LEU A 158 -5.39 -11.76 -8.41
CA LEU A 158 -4.91 -10.40 -8.37
C LEU A 158 -5.89 -9.49 -9.12
N GLU A 159 -6.32 -8.44 -8.45
CA GLU A 159 -7.22 -7.43 -9.00
C GLU A 159 -6.61 -6.04 -8.77
N ARG A 160 -6.88 -5.11 -9.68
CA ARG A 160 -6.36 -3.77 -9.63
C ARG A 160 -7.51 -2.77 -9.72
N TYR A 161 -7.54 -1.80 -8.79
CA TYR A 161 -8.60 -0.81 -8.73
C TYR A 161 -8.05 0.61 -8.61
N ARG A 162 -8.68 1.47 -9.38
CA ARG A 162 -8.49 2.91 -9.33
C ARG A 162 -9.81 3.53 -8.89
N PRO A 163 -10.02 3.77 -7.59
CA PRO A 163 -11.34 4.09 -7.03
C PRO A 163 -11.83 5.51 -7.30
N PHE A 164 -11.16 6.25 -8.17
CA PHE A 164 -11.47 7.64 -8.52
C PHE A 164 -10.98 7.93 -9.95
N ASP A 165 -11.61 8.89 -10.60
CA ASP A 165 -11.13 9.50 -11.83
C ASP A 165 -10.23 10.69 -11.48
N ASP A 166 -9.17 10.89 -12.27
CA ASP A 166 -8.24 12.03 -12.10
C ASP A 166 -8.86 13.33 -12.63
#